data_2e130ca1f4eec59640fdabb1b2784151
#
_entry.id   2e130ca1f4eec59640fdabb1b2784151
#
_cell.length_a   1.000
_cell.length_b   1.000
_cell.length_c   1.000
_cell.angle_alpha   90.00
_cell.angle_beta   90.00
_cell.angle_gamma   90.00
#
_symmetry.space_group_name_H-M   'P 1'
#
loop_
_entity.id
_entity.type
_entity.pdbx_description
1 polymer ?
#
loop_
_entity_poly.entity_id
_entity_poly.type
_entity_poly.pdbx_seq_one_letter_code
_entity_poly.pdbx_strand_id
1 'polypeptide(L)'
;MKKNTPLVLIIRDGWGLNPNPSHDAFNAVKVASGRGLTPVADRLMREWPWTLVKTSGEDVGIPDGTMGNSEVGHQNIGAGRIVDQESVAITKACRGGLEHNAQVAGAIRRAVASGKAVHLMGINSDAGVHGMLGHLYACLEACRTLGASRVYVHLFTDGRDTGPFTGLECAAQVESRLASVGVGRIASVMGRYYAMDRDHRWERVSRAYGVLAGNASLADAAGPAPRFATAAAAIDDYYKNPAGQSQQGDEFITPRYVGTDAKAVAESRIADGDTVIFYNYRGDRPREISAAFVFPDEAWAKVKPSPDSGRHGFDRGRRLDLEYVTMTAYWDELAPFVKVAFPKPPKMRMIAGEYVSSLGLTQFRCAESEKYPHVTFFFNDYRDEPFPGERRENPQSPKVATYDIMPEMSAELVCQAVLQRLEAGDCEDLLVVNFANGDMVGHTGVLEAAVTACAKVDECVGRIIEATLARGGSLVVAADHGNCEQMFDPDTNAPHTAHTTYDVPLIVVGEAFRGRRVRGDREAAGWFDPAVRARRGRLADIMPTCLDMMGLAKPGEMSGESLLA
;
A
#
# COMPACT_ATOMS: atom_id res chain seq x y z
N MET A 1 40.52 24.23 4.23
CA MET A 1 39.21 23.58 4.30
C MET A 1 39.44 22.09 4.10
N LYS A 2 38.98 21.22 5.00
CA LYS A 2 38.96 19.77 4.73
C LYS A 2 38.10 19.55 3.47
N LYS A 3 38.64 18.92 2.44
CA LYS A 3 37.82 18.47 1.32
C LYS A 3 36.72 17.56 1.88
N ASN A 4 35.46 17.94 1.72
CA ASN A 4 34.34 17.05 2.06
C ASN A 4 34.45 15.78 1.24
N THR A 5 34.36 14.63 1.89
CA THR A 5 34.34 13.32 1.24
C THR A 5 32.86 12.91 1.08
N PRO A 6 32.25 13.16 -0.10
CA PRO A 6 30.82 12.96 -0.28
C PRO A 6 30.45 11.47 -0.27
N LEU A 7 29.22 11.17 0.17
CA LEU A 7 28.54 9.94 -0.12
C LEU A 7 27.53 10.17 -1.26
N VAL A 8 27.56 9.31 -2.28
CA VAL A 8 26.60 9.35 -3.37
C VAL A 8 25.73 8.10 -3.32
N LEU A 9 24.42 8.27 -3.17
CA LEU A 9 23.43 7.21 -3.37
C LEU A 9 22.90 7.32 -4.79
N ILE A 10 23.20 6.30 -5.61
CA ILE A 10 22.67 6.16 -6.98
C ILE A 10 21.53 5.13 -6.96
N ILE A 11 20.35 5.54 -7.40
CA ILE A 11 19.18 4.69 -7.60
C ILE A 11 19.01 4.48 -9.11
N ARG A 12 19.23 3.26 -9.59
CA ARG A 12 18.95 2.84 -10.95
C ARG A 12 17.52 2.33 -11.01
N ASP A 13 16.58 3.24 -11.25
CA ASP A 13 15.16 2.96 -11.20
C ASP A 13 14.77 1.81 -12.14
N GLY A 14 14.04 0.83 -11.64
CA GLY A 14 13.61 -0.33 -12.42
C GLY A 14 14.70 -1.35 -12.77
N TRP A 15 15.85 -1.37 -12.07
CA TRP A 15 16.98 -2.28 -12.35
C TRP A 15 17.02 -3.45 -11.37
N GLY A 16 16.23 -4.50 -11.64
CA GLY A 16 16.17 -5.71 -10.85
C GLY A 16 17.21 -6.77 -11.24
N LEU A 17 17.26 -7.85 -10.44
CA LEU A 17 18.03 -9.03 -10.76
C LEU A 17 17.09 -10.22 -10.94
N ASN A 18 16.83 -10.60 -12.18
CA ASN A 18 16.04 -11.79 -12.51
C ASN A 18 16.92 -13.04 -12.46
N PRO A 19 16.64 -13.98 -11.53
CA PRO A 19 17.45 -15.16 -11.35
C PRO A 19 17.12 -16.32 -12.30
N ASN A 20 16.08 -16.18 -13.14
CA ASN A 20 15.60 -17.24 -14.00
C ASN A 20 16.37 -17.27 -15.35
N PRO A 21 17.23 -18.28 -15.60
CA PRO A 21 17.99 -18.33 -16.85
C PRO A 21 17.12 -18.47 -18.11
N SER A 22 15.89 -18.99 -18.00
CA SER A 22 14.98 -19.06 -19.14
C SER A 22 14.49 -17.69 -19.60
N HIS A 23 14.66 -16.65 -18.76
CA HIS A 23 14.28 -15.26 -19.05
C HIS A 23 15.44 -14.44 -19.63
N ASP A 24 16.66 -14.98 -19.72
CA ASP A 24 17.86 -14.22 -20.14
C ASP A 24 17.68 -13.57 -21.50
N ALA A 25 16.96 -14.20 -22.43
CA ALA A 25 16.73 -13.68 -23.78
C ALA A 25 15.87 -12.41 -23.84
N PHE A 26 15.07 -12.16 -22.83
CA PHE A 26 14.21 -10.96 -22.72
C PHE A 26 14.45 -10.17 -21.41
N ASN A 27 15.60 -10.37 -20.81
CA ASN A 27 16.12 -9.59 -19.71
C ASN A 27 17.05 -8.51 -20.24
N ALA A 28 16.61 -7.24 -20.27
CA ALA A 28 17.40 -6.16 -20.87
C ALA A 28 18.76 -5.98 -20.19
N VAL A 29 18.85 -6.14 -18.87
CA VAL A 29 20.12 -6.07 -18.13
C VAL A 29 21.09 -7.16 -18.58
N LYS A 30 20.61 -8.40 -18.71
CA LYS A 30 21.41 -9.55 -19.16
C LYS A 30 21.83 -9.43 -20.62
N VAL A 31 20.91 -9.00 -21.48
CA VAL A 31 21.19 -8.79 -22.91
C VAL A 31 22.22 -7.68 -23.10
N ALA A 32 22.11 -6.57 -22.35
CA ALA A 32 23.09 -5.48 -22.38
C ALA A 32 24.47 -5.95 -21.90
N SER A 33 24.55 -6.69 -20.80
CA SER A 33 25.80 -7.29 -20.29
C SER A 33 26.41 -8.27 -21.29
N GLY A 34 25.62 -9.18 -21.85
CA GLY A 34 26.08 -10.15 -22.87
C GLY A 34 26.59 -9.50 -24.15
N ARG A 35 26.15 -8.29 -24.47
CA ARG A 35 26.65 -7.47 -25.58
C ARG A 35 27.83 -6.56 -25.19
N GLY A 36 28.27 -6.59 -23.93
CA GLY A 36 29.34 -5.72 -23.43
C GLY A 36 28.95 -4.24 -23.29
N LEU A 37 27.66 -3.94 -23.18
CA LEU A 37 27.14 -2.57 -23.11
C LEU A 37 27.01 -2.05 -21.67
N THR A 38 27.17 -2.91 -20.65
CA THR A 38 27.12 -2.54 -19.24
C THR A 38 28.38 -2.96 -18.48
N PRO A 39 29.59 -2.57 -18.97
CA PRO A 39 30.86 -3.00 -18.40
C PRO A 39 31.07 -2.49 -16.96
N VAL A 40 30.45 -1.36 -16.58
CA VAL A 40 30.55 -0.80 -15.23
C VAL A 40 29.79 -1.66 -14.24
N ALA A 41 28.52 -2.02 -14.53
CA ALA A 41 27.72 -2.88 -13.67
C ALA A 41 28.37 -4.25 -13.46
N ASP A 42 28.91 -4.86 -14.53
CA ASP A 42 29.61 -6.14 -14.46
C ASP A 42 30.89 -6.05 -13.61
N ARG A 43 31.65 -4.95 -13.74
CA ARG A 43 32.83 -4.69 -12.91
C ARG A 43 32.46 -4.47 -11.44
N LEU A 44 31.40 -3.70 -11.18
CA LEU A 44 30.95 -3.41 -9.83
C LEU A 44 30.61 -4.69 -9.04
N MET A 45 29.83 -5.57 -9.62
CA MET A 45 29.44 -6.83 -8.98
C MET A 45 30.62 -7.80 -8.81
N ARG A 46 31.66 -7.68 -9.61
CA ARG A 46 32.88 -8.51 -9.51
C ARG A 46 33.89 -7.99 -8.47
N GLU A 47 34.05 -6.68 -8.38
CA GLU A 47 35.16 -6.05 -7.65
C GLU A 47 34.76 -5.47 -6.30
N TRP A 48 33.47 -5.17 -6.10
CA TRP A 48 32.97 -4.49 -4.90
C TRP A 48 32.02 -5.39 -4.08
N PRO A 49 31.93 -5.15 -2.77
CA PRO A 49 30.96 -5.87 -1.95
C PRO A 49 29.53 -5.49 -2.35
N TRP A 50 28.69 -6.50 -2.51
CA TRP A 50 27.29 -6.31 -2.86
C TRP A 50 26.40 -7.38 -2.24
N THR A 51 25.11 -7.09 -2.15
CA THR A 51 24.05 -8.00 -1.70
C THR A 51 22.76 -7.73 -2.47
N LEU A 52 21.72 -8.51 -2.19
CA LEU A 52 20.37 -8.26 -2.68
C LEU A 52 19.52 -7.62 -1.59
N VAL A 53 18.64 -6.70 -2.00
CA VAL A 53 17.64 -6.08 -1.15
C VAL A 53 16.24 -6.30 -1.72
N LYS A 54 15.29 -6.58 -0.84
CA LYS A 54 13.89 -6.86 -1.18
C LYS A 54 13.14 -5.58 -1.48
N THR A 55 12.30 -5.62 -2.51
CA THR A 55 11.58 -4.46 -3.06
C THR A 55 10.07 -4.66 -3.17
N SER A 56 9.53 -5.77 -2.65
CA SER A 56 8.13 -6.16 -2.83
C SER A 56 7.50 -6.68 -1.54
N GLY A 57 6.19 -6.68 -1.49
CA GLY A 57 5.43 -7.24 -0.38
C GLY A 57 5.61 -6.48 0.94
N GLU A 58 5.37 -7.15 2.06
CA GLU A 58 5.47 -6.54 3.39
C GLU A 58 6.87 -6.06 3.78
N ASP A 59 7.92 -6.48 3.05
CA ASP A 59 9.28 -5.98 3.24
C ASP A 59 9.48 -4.52 2.82
N VAL A 60 8.51 -3.97 2.08
CA VAL A 60 8.45 -2.55 1.72
C VAL A 60 7.11 -1.90 2.11
N GLY A 61 6.29 -2.58 2.92
CA GLY A 61 5.06 -2.03 3.48
C GLY A 61 3.84 -2.09 2.56
N ILE A 62 3.83 -2.97 1.55
CA ILE A 62 2.68 -3.25 0.67
C ILE A 62 2.23 -4.70 0.85
N PRO A 63 1.02 -5.10 0.39
CA PRO A 63 0.55 -6.47 0.55
C PRO A 63 1.49 -7.51 -0.07
N ASP A 64 1.61 -8.68 0.56
CA ASP A 64 2.41 -9.78 0.02
C ASP A 64 1.99 -10.15 -1.41
N GLY A 65 2.98 -10.51 -2.23
CA GLY A 65 2.77 -10.80 -3.65
C GLY A 65 2.60 -9.56 -4.53
N THR A 66 2.55 -8.35 -3.95
CA THR A 66 2.48 -7.10 -4.71
C THR A 66 3.89 -6.60 -5.06
N MET A 67 4.09 -6.22 -6.30
CA MET A 67 5.33 -5.59 -6.77
C MET A 67 5.52 -4.21 -6.16
N GLY A 68 6.76 -3.82 -5.86
CA GLY A 68 7.11 -2.47 -5.45
C GLY A 68 6.87 -1.43 -6.54
N ASN A 69 6.99 -0.17 -6.16
CA ASN A 69 6.95 0.97 -7.08
C ASN A 69 7.86 2.08 -6.56
N SER A 70 8.12 3.08 -7.41
CA SER A 70 9.07 4.14 -7.07
C SER A 70 8.64 4.99 -5.87
N GLU A 71 7.33 5.24 -5.67
CA GLU A 71 6.83 5.99 -4.50
C GLU A 71 7.20 5.26 -3.20
N VAL A 72 6.79 4.00 -3.10
CA VAL A 72 7.05 3.15 -1.94
C VAL A 72 8.55 2.93 -1.76
N GLY A 73 9.29 2.66 -2.83
CA GLY A 73 10.72 2.42 -2.79
C GLY A 73 11.50 3.60 -2.23
N HIS A 74 11.29 4.79 -2.80
CA HIS A 74 11.97 6.01 -2.35
C HIS A 74 11.55 6.44 -0.95
N GLN A 75 10.28 6.22 -0.57
CA GLN A 75 9.82 6.51 0.79
C GLN A 75 10.52 5.61 1.81
N ASN A 76 10.63 4.30 1.56
CA ASN A 76 11.35 3.38 2.44
C ASN A 76 12.83 3.72 2.56
N ILE A 77 13.49 4.04 1.43
CA ILE A 77 14.91 4.45 1.41
C ILE A 77 15.10 5.74 2.22
N GLY A 78 14.31 6.77 1.93
CA GLY A 78 14.42 8.07 2.61
C GLY A 78 14.08 8.02 4.10
N ALA A 79 13.13 7.17 4.47
CA ALA A 79 12.73 6.98 5.86
C ALA A 79 13.71 6.10 6.67
N GLY A 80 14.52 5.27 6.00
CA GLY A 80 15.37 4.28 6.67
C GLY A 80 14.59 3.26 7.49
N ARG A 81 13.34 3.00 7.12
CA ARG A 81 12.41 2.08 7.78
C ARG A 81 11.37 1.56 6.80
N ILE A 82 10.75 0.42 7.12
CA ILE A 82 9.57 -0.02 6.37
C ILE A 82 8.44 0.97 6.66
N VAL A 83 7.84 1.51 5.61
CA VAL A 83 6.69 2.41 5.69
C VAL A 83 5.47 1.64 5.23
N ASP A 84 4.75 1.09 6.19
CA ASP A 84 3.55 0.30 5.90
C ASP A 84 2.47 1.20 5.29
N GLN A 85 1.92 0.78 4.14
CA GLN A 85 0.66 1.34 3.66
C GLN A 85 -0.46 1.03 4.67
N GLU A 86 -1.50 1.86 4.68
CA GLU A 86 -2.59 1.78 5.65
C GLU A 86 -3.20 0.37 5.74
N SER A 87 -3.46 -0.28 4.60
CA SER A 87 -3.99 -1.65 4.55
C SER A 87 -3.05 -2.67 5.21
N VAL A 88 -1.76 -2.54 5.02
CA VAL A 88 -0.75 -3.45 5.59
C VAL A 88 -0.59 -3.22 7.08
N ALA A 89 -0.54 -1.95 7.52
CA ALA A 89 -0.49 -1.61 8.94
C ALA A 89 -1.70 -2.18 9.70
N ILE A 90 -2.89 -2.06 9.12
CA ILE A 90 -4.13 -2.63 9.68
C ILE A 90 -4.06 -4.16 9.70
N THR A 91 -3.63 -4.79 8.61
CA THR A 91 -3.51 -6.25 8.52
C THR A 91 -2.53 -6.79 9.56
N LYS A 92 -1.37 -6.14 9.74
CA LYS A 92 -0.40 -6.50 10.78
C LYS A 92 -0.99 -6.35 12.19
N ALA A 93 -1.70 -5.25 12.44
CA ALA A 93 -2.38 -5.04 13.72
C ALA A 93 -3.47 -6.10 13.97
N CYS A 94 -4.22 -6.49 12.94
CA CYS A 94 -5.21 -7.57 13.02
C CYS A 94 -4.55 -8.92 13.36
N ARG A 95 -3.39 -9.23 12.81
CA ARG A 95 -2.61 -10.43 13.17
C ARG A 95 -2.09 -10.37 14.60
N GLY A 96 -1.80 -9.19 15.11
CA GLY A 96 -1.36 -8.95 16.50
C GLY A 96 -2.49 -8.97 17.54
N GLY A 97 -3.76 -8.96 17.11
CA GLY A 97 -4.95 -8.96 17.96
C GLY A 97 -5.57 -7.58 18.16
N LEU A 98 -6.80 -7.39 17.68
CA LEU A 98 -7.53 -6.11 17.79
C LEU A 98 -8.00 -5.80 19.21
N GLU A 99 -7.98 -6.76 20.14
CA GLU A 99 -8.18 -6.52 21.56
C GLU A 99 -7.13 -5.61 22.19
N HIS A 100 -6.01 -5.39 21.52
CA HIS A 100 -4.96 -4.43 21.89
C HIS A 100 -5.18 -3.03 21.29
N ASN A 101 -6.06 -2.89 20.29
CA ASN A 101 -6.42 -1.58 19.76
C ASN A 101 -7.37 -0.86 20.72
N ALA A 102 -6.96 0.31 21.23
CA ALA A 102 -7.68 1.03 22.29
C ALA A 102 -9.13 1.36 21.91
N GLN A 103 -9.39 1.74 20.66
CA GLN A 103 -10.73 2.14 20.19
C GLN A 103 -11.64 0.91 20.03
N VAL A 104 -11.15 -0.13 19.36
CA VAL A 104 -11.90 -1.38 19.16
C VAL A 104 -12.18 -2.05 20.49
N ALA A 105 -11.14 -2.25 21.32
CA ALA A 105 -11.28 -2.89 22.62
C ALA A 105 -12.18 -2.08 23.58
N GLY A 106 -12.04 -0.75 23.59
CA GLY A 106 -12.86 0.14 24.40
C GLY A 106 -14.35 0.04 24.04
N ALA A 107 -14.65 0.02 22.73
CA ALA A 107 -16.02 -0.10 22.22
C ALA A 107 -16.65 -1.47 22.58
N ILE A 108 -15.90 -2.57 22.39
CA ILE A 108 -16.38 -3.92 22.75
C ILE A 108 -16.61 -4.03 24.25
N ARG A 109 -15.67 -3.56 25.10
CA ARG A 109 -15.83 -3.58 26.57
C ARG A 109 -17.04 -2.77 27.04
N ARG A 110 -17.32 -1.63 26.40
CA ARG A 110 -18.53 -0.83 26.67
C ARG A 110 -19.79 -1.63 26.39
N ALA A 111 -19.88 -2.30 25.23
CA ALA A 111 -21.01 -3.15 24.89
C ALA A 111 -21.20 -4.28 25.90
N VAL A 112 -20.12 -4.98 26.27
CA VAL A 112 -20.14 -6.05 27.27
C VAL A 112 -20.64 -5.55 28.64
N ALA A 113 -20.10 -4.44 29.14
CA ALA A 113 -20.45 -3.87 30.44
C ALA A 113 -21.92 -3.41 30.50
N SER A 114 -22.49 -2.97 29.39
CA SER A 114 -23.88 -2.49 29.28
C SER A 114 -24.88 -3.55 28.80
N GLY A 115 -24.42 -4.79 28.53
CA GLY A 115 -25.26 -5.87 27.97
C GLY A 115 -25.78 -5.61 26.55
N LYS A 116 -25.09 -4.74 25.81
CA LYS A 116 -25.45 -4.33 24.47
C LYS A 116 -24.78 -5.22 23.41
N ALA A 117 -25.23 -5.09 22.17
CA ALA A 117 -24.70 -5.86 21.05
C ALA A 117 -23.46 -5.20 20.42
N VAL A 118 -22.65 -6.03 19.78
CA VAL A 118 -21.59 -5.61 18.87
C VAL A 118 -21.98 -6.02 17.45
N HIS A 119 -22.03 -5.05 16.55
CA HIS A 119 -22.32 -5.23 15.13
C HIS A 119 -21.04 -5.05 14.33
N LEU A 120 -20.66 -6.06 13.57
CA LEU A 120 -19.52 -6.05 12.66
C LEU A 120 -20.08 -5.94 11.24
N MET A 121 -19.74 -4.90 10.50
CA MET A 121 -20.24 -4.73 9.15
C MET A 121 -19.12 -4.34 8.18
N GLY A 122 -19.21 -4.79 6.94
CA GLY A 122 -18.24 -4.48 5.89
C GLY A 122 -18.27 -5.43 4.72
N ILE A 123 -17.30 -5.25 3.82
CA ILE A 123 -17.18 -6.00 2.59
C ILE A 123 -16.90 -7.49 2.84
N ASN A 124 -17.66 -8.36 2.20
CA ASN A 124 -17.50 -9.82 2.25
C ASN A 124 -16.62 -10.29 1.09
N SER A 125 -15.31 -10.00 1.17
CA SER A 125 -14.37 -10.22 0.08
C SER A 125 -12.93 -10.17 0.59
N ASP A 126 -12.02 -10.89 -0.08
CA ASP A 126 -10.56 -10.83 0.10
C ASP A 126 -9.85 -10.15 -1.09
N ALA A 127 -10.57 -9.40 -1.92
CA ALA A 127 -9.98 -8.63 -3.01
C ALA A 127 -8.99 -7.54 -2.53
N GLY A 128 -9.04 -7.17 -1.25
CA GLY A 128 -8.09 -6.21 -0.66
C GLY A 128 -8.26 -4.76 -1.14
N VAL A 129 -9.41 -4.40 -1.73
CA VAL A 129 -9.68 -3.03 -2.22
C VAL A 129 -10.32 -2.16 -1.16
N HIS A 130 -11.31 -2.66 -0.44
CA HIS A 130 -12.06 -1.91 0.57
C HIS A 130 -11.88 -2.44 1.99
N GLY A 131 -11.65 -3.71 2.12
CA GLY A 131 -11.49 -4.46 3.36
C GLY A 131 -11.07 -5.89 3.03
N MET A 132 -10.90 -6.72 4.05
CA MET A 132 -10.57 -8.14 3.92
C MET A 132 -11.32 -8.94 4.98
N LEU A 133 -11.66 -10.20 4.68
CA LEU A 133 -12.27 -11.12 5.65
C LEU A 133 -11.37 -11.33 6.88
N GLY A 134 -10.04 -11.28 6.71
CA GLY A 134 -9.09 -11.33 7.82
C GLY A 134 -9.30 -10.23 8.87
N HIS A 135 -9.76 -9.04 8.47
CA HIS A 135 -10.08 -7.95 9.40
C HIS A 135 -11.38 -8.24 10.19
N LEU A 136 -12.41 -8.80 9.52
CA LEU A 136 -13.60 -9.29 10.20
C LEU A 136 -13.25 -10.39 11.22
N TYR A 137 -12.38 -11.33 10.83
CA TYR A 137 -11.97 -12.42 11.71
C TYR A 137 -11.23 -11.92 12.95
N ALA A 138 -10.38 -10.91 12.80
CA ALA A 138 -9.72 -10.26 13.94
C ALA A 138 -10.73 -9.55 14.88
N CYS A 139 -11.76 -8.90 14.32
CA CYS A 139 -12.85 -8.33 15.11
C CYS A 139 -13.62 -9.40 15.90
N LEU A 140 -13.90 -10.56 15.29
CA LEU A 140 -14.57 -11.69 15.97
C LEU A 140 -13.72 -12.25 17.13
N GLU A 141 -12.40 -12.43 16.90
CA GLU A 141 -11.49 -12.88 17.96
C GLU A 141 -11.40 -11.86 19.11
N ALA A 142 -11.35 -10.57 18.80
CA ALA A 142 -11.40 -9.54 19.82
C ALA A 142 -12.72 -9.57 20.61
N CYS A 143 -13.86 -9.77 19.96
CA CYS A 143 -15.15 -9.96 20.61
C CYS A 143 -15.14 -11.16 21.57
N ARG A 144 -14.62 -12.32 21.12
CA ARG A 144 -14.47 -13.52 21.95
C ARG A 144 -13.57 -13.26 23.15
N THR A 145 -12.38 -12.72 22.91
CA THR A 145 -11.36 -12.46 23.96
C THR A 145 -11.88 -11.49 25.03
N LEU A 146 -12.67 -10.51 24.62
CA LEU A 146 -13.23 -9.50 25.51
C LEU A 146 -14.61 -9.88 26.10
N GLY A 147 -15.11 -11.09 25.80
CA GLY A 147 -16.32 -11.65 26.42
C GLY A 147 -17.64 -11.13 25.87
N ALA A 148 -17.66 -10.62 24.63
CA ALA A 148 -18.91 -10.23 23.97
C ALA A 148 -19.72 -11.48 23.59
N SER A 149 -20.98 -11.55 24.03
CA SER A 149 -21.89 -12.68 23.75
C SER A 149 -22.93 -12.37 22.67
N ARG A 150 -23.23 -11.09 22.44
CA ARG A 150 -24.20 -10.63 21.45
C ARG A 150 -23.45 -9.97 20.29
N VAL A 151 -23.01 -10.78 19.32
CA VAL A 151 -22.23 -10.32 18.16
C VAL A 151 -22.99 -10.64 16.88
N TYR A 152 -23.18 -9.64 16.04
CA TYR A 152 -23.93 -9.74 14.79
C TYR A 152 -23.07 -9.27 13.61
N VAL A 153 -23.03 -10.06 12.55
CA VAL A 153 -22.25 -9.78 11.34
C VAL A 153 -23.19 -9.39 10.21
N HIS A 154 -22.91 -8.27 9.55
CA HIS A 154 -23.63 -7.77 8.40
C HIS A 154 -22.72 -7.81 7.19
N LEU A 155 -22.98 -8.71 6.25
CA LEU A 155 -22.15 -8.96 5.08
C LEU A 155 -22.56 -8.04 3.91
N PHE A 156 -21.59 -7.29 3.38
CA PHE A 156 -21.74 -6.52 2.15
C PHE A 156 -21.02 -7.26 1.02
N THR A 157 -21.77 -7.96 0.17
CA THR A 157 -21.21 -8.77 -0.91
C THR A 157 -20.58 -7.90 -1.99
N ASP A 158 -19.50 -8.39 -2.63
CA ASP A 158 -18.66 -7.61 -3.55
C ASP A 158 -19.14 -7.70 -5.00
N GLY A 159 -18.70 -8.67 -5.77
CA GLY A 159 -19.07 -8.88 -7.17
C GLY A 159 -18.57 -7.83 -8.16
N ARG A 160 -17.71 -6.90 -7.70
CA ARG A 160 -17.12 -5.83 -8.51
C ARG A 160 -15.59 -5.89 -8.52
N ASP A 161 -14.99 -6.06 -7.35
CA ASP A 161 -13.54 -6.25 -7.19
C ASP A 161 -13.20 -7.76 -7.13
N THR A 162 -14.22 -8.61 -7.14
CA THR A 162 -14.17 -10.07 -7.27
C THR A 162 -15.03 -10.54 -8.44
N GLY A 163 -15.01 -11.83 -8.74
CA GLY A 163 -15.99 -12.45 -9.63
C GLY A 163 -17.44 -12.20 -9.14
N PRO A 164 -18.42 -12.12 -10.05
CA PRO A 164 -19.77 -11.68 -9.71
C PRO A 164 -20.59 -12.67 -8.87
N PHE A 165 -20.12 -13.90 -8.64
CA PHE A 165 -20.81 -14.96 -7.93
C PHE A 165 -19.92 -15.66 -6.89
N THR A 166 -19.08 -14.92 -6.17
CA THR A 166 -18.19 -15.43 -5.11
C THR A 166 -18.82 -15.35 -3.72
N GLY A 167 -19.94 -14.67 -3.58
CA GLY A 167 -20.57 -14.36 -2.29
C GLY A 167 -20.95 -15.58 -1.47
N LEU A 168 -21.36 -16.69 -2.10
CA LEU A 168 -21.67 -17.96 -1.41
C LEU A 168 -20.42 -18.53 -0.74
N GLU A 169 -19.30 -18.56 -1.44
CA GLU A 169 -18.04 -19.08 -0.90
C GLU A 169 -17.53 -18.21 0.26
N CYS A 170 -17.51 -16.89 0.07
CA CYS A 170 -17.10 -15.96 1.11
C CYS A 170 -18.02 -16.05 2.35
N ALA A 171 -19.34 -16.16 2.17
CA ALA A 171 -20.27 -16.34 3.29
C ALA A 171 -20.04 -17.67 4.04
N ALA A 172 -19.76 -18.76 3.33
CA ALA A 172 -19.42 -20.05 3.93
C ALA A 172 -18.12 -19.99 4.76
N GLN A 173 -17.12 -19.26 4.30
CA GLN A 173 -15.88 -19.00 5.06
C GLN A 173 -16.19 -18.25 6.36
N VAL A 174 -17.04 -17.22 6.31
CA VAL A 174 -17.47 -16.48 7.50
C VAL A 174 -18.25 -17.37 8.46
N GLU A 175 -19.19 -18.19 7.98
CA GLU A 175 -19.94 -19.15 8.84
C GLU A 175 -19.00 -20.16 9.50
N SER A 176 -18.04 -20.70 8.77
CA SER A 176 -17.00 -21.59 9.33
C SER A 176 -16.16 -20.89 10.41
N ARG A 177 -15.79 -19.62 10.16
CA ARG A 177 -15.03 -18.84 11.15
C ARG A 177 -15.84 -18.56 12.40
N LEU A 178 -17.11 -18.16 12.27
CA LEU A 178 -18.03 -17.96 13.39
C LEU A 178 -18.16 -19.22 14.26
N ALA A 179 -18.30 -20.37 13.62
CA ALA A 179 -18.38 -21.66 14.32
C ALA A 179 -17.07 -21.97 15.08
N SER A 180 -15.90 -21.71 14.47
CA SER A 180 -14.60 -21.97 15.10
C SER A 180 -14.29 -21.01 16.26
N VAL A 181 -14.68 -19.74 16.14
CA VAL A 181 -14.52 -18.72 17.20
C VAL A 181 -15.52 -18.92 18.32
N GLY A 182 -16.69 -19.46 18.02
CA GLY A 182 -17.75 -19.75 19.01
C GLY A 182 -18.54 -18.52 19.47
N VAL A 183 -18.46 -17.39 18.75
CA VAL A 183 -19.24 -16.20 19.06
C VAL A 183 -19.75 -15.53 17.78
N GLY A 184 -20.96 -15.00 17.82
CA GLY A 184 -21.58 -14.23 16.76
C GLY A 184 -22.40 -15.08 15.76
N ARG A 185 -23.16 -14.40 14.92
CA ARG A 185 -23.89 -14.96 13.78
C ARG A 185 -24.07 -13.92 12.69
N ILE A 186 -24.25 -14.37 11.45
CA ILE A 186 -24.64 -13.48 10.36
C ILE A 186 -26.08 -13.02 10.59
N ALA A 187 -26.33 -11.72 10.47
CA ALA A 187 -27.61 -11.07 10.72
C ALA A 187 -28.26 -10.48 9.47
N SER A 188 -27.45 -10.10 8.49
CA SER A 188 -27.93 -9.62 7.20
C SER A 188 -26.92 -9.83 6.09
N VAL A 189 -27.42 -9.90 4.86
CA VAL A 189 -26.64 -9.91 3.62
C VAL A 189 -27.20 -8.87 2.67
N MET A 190 -26.33 -8.10 2.02
CA MET A 190 -26.70 -7.12 1.01
C MET A 190 -25.52 -6.81 0.08
N GLY A 191 -25.78 -6.50 -1.16
CA GLY A 191 -24.76 -6.09 -2.12
C GLY A 191 -24.19 -4.71 -1.81
N ARG A 192 -22.93 -4.52 -2.14
CA ARG A 192 -22.21 -3.24 -1.99
C ARG A 192 -22.91 -2.08 -2.72
N TYR A 193 -23.70 -2.35 -3.72
CA TYR A 193 -24.52 -1.38 -4.45
C TYR A 193 -25.46 -0.58 -3.52
N TYR A 194 -25.93 -1.20 -2.43
CA TYR A 194 -26.80 -0.60 -1.44
C TYR A 194 -26.05 -0.06 -0.22
N ALA A 195 -25.15 -0.86 0.34
CA ALA A 195 -24.48 -0.56 1.61
C ALA A 195 -23.21 0.29 1.44
N MET A 196 -22.72 0.42 0.21
CA MET A 196 -21.45 1.07 -0.09
C MET A 196 -21.58 2.01 -1.29
N ASP A 197 -22.72 2.73 -1.39
CA ASP A 197 -22.88 3.84 -2.34
C ASP A 197 -21.92 4.97 -2.01
N ARG A 198 -21.48 5.72 -3.04
CA ARG A 198 -20.58 6.89 -2.89
C ARG A 198 -21.01 8.08 -3.75
N ASP A 199 -22.15 7.93 -4.42
CA ASP A 199 -22.67 8.89 -5.38
C ASP A 199 -23.90 9.62 -4.86
N HIS A 200 -24.14 9.58 -3.52
CA HIS A 200 -25.27 10.18 -2.81
C HIS A 200 -26.64 9.67 -3.27
N ARG A 201 -26.70 8.43 -3.73
CA ARG A 201 -27.97 7.79 -4.09
C ARG A 201 -28.66 7.26 -2.83
N TRP A 202 -29.24 8.19 -2.09
CA TRP A 202 -29.82 7.91 -0.77
C TRP A 202 -30.92 6.85 -0.79
N GLU A 203 -31.56 6.65 -1.95
CA GLU A 203 -32.54 5.60 -2.19
C GLU A 203 -31.93 4.19 -2.03
N ARG A 204 -30.63 4.02 -2.36
CA ARG A 204 -29.90 2.77 -2.16
C ARG A 204 -29.49 2.62 -0.71
N VAL A 205 -28.88 3.68 -0.15
CA VAL A 205 -28.39 3.70 1.24
C VAL A 205 -29.55 3.47 2.22
N SER A 206 -30.74 4.05 1.96
CA SER A 206 -31.92 3.86 2.81
C SER A 206 -32.36 2.40 2.91
N ARG A 207 -32.29 1.63 1.84
CA ARG A 207 -32.62 0.20 1.84
C ARG A 207 -31.67 -0.61 2.74
N ALA A 208 -30.36 -0.35 2.63
CA ALA A 208 -29.36 -0.97 3.50
C ALA A 208 -29.58 -0.57 4.96
N TYR A 209 -29.75 0.72 5.24
CA TYR A 209 -30.03 1.26 6.58
C TYR A 209 -31.30 0.64 7.17
N GLY A 210 -32.37 0.53 6.38
CA GLY A 210 -33.64 -0.07 6.80
C GLY A 210 -33.49 -1.49 7.32
N VAL A 211 -32.65 -2.32 6.69
CA VAL A 211 -32.35 -3.68 7.17
C VAL A 211 -31.43 -3.65 8.39
N LEU A 212 -30.43 -2.82 8.42
CA LEU A 212 -29.48 -2.74 9.53
C LEU A 212 -30.14 -2.20 10.82
N ALA A 213 -30.91 -1.11 10.73
CA ALA A 213 -31.59 -0.49 11.86
C ALA A 213 -33.00 -1.05 12.13
N GLY A 214 -33.50 -1.90 11.23
CA GLY A 214 -34.85 -2.47 11.36
C GLY A 214 -35.99 -1.49 11.13
N ASN A 215 -35.76 -0.40 10.40
CA ASN A 215 -36.79 0.56 10.05
C ASN A 215 -37.58 0.08 8.82
N ALA A 216 -38.72 -0.55 9.08
CA ALA A 216 -39.58 -1.13 8.04
C ALA A 216 -40.17 -0.08 7.08
N SER A 217 -40.23 1.21 7.49
CA SER A 217 -40.74 2.29 6.63
C SER A 217 -39.77 2.64 5.49
N LEU A 218 -38.51 2.21 5.59
CA LEU A 218 -37.49 2.37 4.57
C LEU A 218 -37.37 1.15 3.64
N ALA A 219 -38.09 0.08 3.95
CA ALA A 219 -38.30 -1.01 3.00
C ALA A 219 -39.21 -0.47 1.90
N ASP A 220 -38.67 -0.35 0.76
CA ASP A 220 -39.11 0.25 -0.48
C ASP A 220 -40.54 0.02 -1.00
N ALA A 221 -40.82 0.65 -2.15
CA ALA A 221 -41.92 0.32 -3.06
C ALA A 221 -41.98 -1.18 -3.49
N ALA A 222 -40.90 -1.96 -3.26
CA ALA A 222 -40.83 -3.41 -3.51
C ALA A 222 -41.33 -4.26 -2.33
N GLY A 223 -41.75 -3.67 -1.21
CA GLY A 223 -42.19 -4.41 -0.01
C GLY A 223 -41.11 -4.64 1.06
N PRO A 224 -41.45 -5.32 2.15
CA PRO A 224 -40.51 -5.57 3.27
C PRO A 224 -39.35 -6.46 2.83
N ALA A 225 -38.15 -6.17 3.34
CA ALA A 225 -36.97 -6.97 3.05
C ALA A 225 -37.20 -8.46 3.40
N PRO A 226 -36.83 -9.40 2.53
CA PRO A 226 -37.07 -10.82 2.75
C PRO A 226 -36.16 -11.37 3.85
N ARG A 227 -36.63 -12.42 4.53
CA ARG A 227 -35.92 -13.12 5.60
C ARG A 227 -35.56 -14.53 5.18
N PHE A 228 -34.34 -14.94 5.50
CA PHE A 228 -33.80 -16.27 5.24
C PHE A 228 -33.19 -16.87 6.50
N ALA A 229 -33.18 -18.19 6.62
CA ALA A 229 -32.61 -18.89 7.76
C ALA A 229 -31.08 -18.79 7.81
N THR A 230 -30.41 -18.75 6.64
CA THR A 230 -28.95 -18.71 6.50
C THR A 230 -28.54 -17.66 5.46
N ALA A 231 -27.28 -17.22 5.53
CA ALA A 231 -26.71 -16.32 4.54
C ALA A 231 -26.66 -16.97 3.15
N ALA A 232 -26.30 -18.24 3.09
CA ALA A 232 -26.28 -18.98 1.83
C ALA A 232 -27.66 -19.01 1.14
N ALA A 233 -28.74 -19.26 1.91
CA ALA A 233 -30.10 -19.24 1.36
C ALA A 233 -30.49 -17.84 0.86
N ALA A 234 -30.06 -16.78 1.54
CA ALA A 234 -30.31 -15.40 1.13
C ALA A 234 -29.62 -15.04 -0.19
N ILE A 235 -28.36 -15.48 -0.37
CA ILE A 235 -27.57 -15.25 -1.57
C ILE A 235 -28.09 -16.08 -2.74
N ASP A 236 -28.30 -17.38 -2.53
CA ASP A 236 -28.81 -18.32 -3.55
C ASP A 236 -30.18 -17.91 -4.11
N ASP A 237 -31.08 -17.42 -3.21
CA ASP A 237 -32.37 -16.88 -3.65
C ASP A 237 -32.20 -15.69 -4.60
N TYR A 238 -31.26 -14.79 -4.31
CA TYR A 238 -31.02 -13.64 -5.20
C TYR A 238 -30.40 -14.08 -6.54
N TYR A 239 -29.50 -15.03 -6.55
CA TYR A 239 -28.93 -15.54 -7.79
C TYR A 239 -29.99 -16.16 -8.71
N LYS A 240 -31.02 -16.79 -8.13
CA LYS A 240 -32.15 -17.35 -8.87
C LYS A 240 -33.18 -16.31 -9.27
N ASN A 241 -33.33 -15.24 -8.45
CA ASN A 241 -34.35 -14.21 -8.59
C ASN A 241 -33.73 -12.80 -8.52
N PRO A 242 -32.86 -12.41 -9.48
CA PRO A 242 -32.23 -11.10 -9.48
C PRO A 242 -33.27 -9.98 -9.71
N ALA A 243 -33.01 -8.78 -9.21
CA ALA A 243 -33.89 -7.62 -9.33
C ALA A 243 -34.06 -7.14 -10.78
N GLY A 244 -33.16 -7.52 -11.68
CA GLY A 244 -33.23 -7.20 -13.11
C GLY A 244 -32.12 -7.92 -13.90
N GLN A 245 -32.26 -7.98 -15.22
CA GLN A 245 -31.28 -8.64 -16.10
C GLN A 245 -29.87 -8.02 -16.00
N SER A 246 -29.77 -6.71 -15.76
CA SER A 246 -28.50 -5.99 -15.58
C SER A 246 -28.02 -5.95 -14.12
N GLN A 247 -28.78 -6.50 -13.19
CA GLN A 247 -28.48 -6.50 -11.75
C GLN A 247 -28.31 -7.94 -11.24
N GLN A 248 -27.40 -8.67 -11.86
CA GLN A 248 -27.08 -10.04 -11.46
C GLN A 248 -25.83 -10.07 -10.58
N GLY A 249 -25.75 -11.07 -9.71
CA GLY A 249 -24.59 -11.36 -8.89
C GLY A 249 -24.50 -10.54 -7.60
N ASP A 250 -23.39 -10.67 -6.93
CA ASP A 250 -23.12 -10.21 -5.57
C ASP A 250 -23.31 -8.72 -5.35
N GLU A 251 -22.86 -7.91 -6.32
CA GLU A 251 -22.90 -6.44 -6.20
C GLU A 251 -24.33 -5.93 -5.93
N PHE A 252 -25.33 -6.61 -6.49
CA PHE A 252 -26.72 -6.12 -6.53
C PHE A 252 -27.66 -6.86 -5.58
N ILE A 253 -27.16 -7.77 -4.72
CA ILE A 253 -28.01 -8.47 -3.74
C ILE A 253 -28.82 -7.43 -2.95
N THR A 254 -30.14 -7.48 -3.09
CA THR A 254 -31.03 -6.60 -2.33
C THR A 254 -30.90 -6.87 -0.84
N PRO A 255 -30.98 -5.86 0.07
CA PRO A 255 -30.82 -6.07 1.49
C PRO A 255 -31.80 -7.12 2.05
N ARG A 256 -31.26 -8.10 2.81
CA ARG A 256 -31.95 -9.29 3.29
C ARG A 256 -31.61 -9.57 4.74
N TYR A 257 -32.61 -9.96 5.53
CA TYR A 257 -32.42 -10.44 6.89
C TYR A 257 -31.96 -11.90 6.93
N VAL A 258 -31.07 -12.22 7.85
CA VAL A 258 -30.69 -13.58 8.18
C VAL A 258 -31.11 -13.88 9.63
N GLY A 259 -31.99 -14.88 9.79
CA GLY A 259 -32.50 -15.28 11.10
C GLY A 259 -33.61 -16.33 10.94
N THR A 260 -33.69 -17.27 11.90
CA THR A 260 -34.65 -18.38 11.87
C THR A 260 -36.11 -17.92 12.01
N ASP A 261 -36.32 -16.82 12.75
CA ASP A 261 -37.63 -16.25 13.03
C ASP A 261 -37.59 -14.71 13.18
N ALA A 262 -38.74 -14.10 13.39
CA ALA A 262 -38.87 -12.64 13.54
C ALA A 262 -38.17 -12.11 14.80
N LYS A 263 -38.08 -12.92 15.89
CA LYS A 263 -37.41 -12.55 17.11
C LYS A 263 -35.90 -12.48 16.90
N ALA A 264 -35.31 -13.51 16.28
CA ALA A 264 -33.90 -13.53 15.94
C ALA A 264 -33.50 -12.32 15.06
N VAL A 265 -34.35 -11.94 14.09
CA VAL A 265 -34.13 -10.74 13.27
C VAL A 265 -34.21 -9.49 14.13
N ALA A 266 -35.22 -9.34 14.98
CA ALA A 266 -35.39 -8.15 15.83
C ALA A 266 -34.22 -7.95 16.80
N GLU A 267 -33.67 -9.04 17.37
CA GLU A 267 -32.54 -9.03 18.29
C GLU A 267 -31.22 -8.62 17.63
N SER A 268 -31.12 -8.76 16.31
CA SER A 268 -29.89 -8.51 15.53
C SER A 268 -29.90 -7.17 14.79
N ARG A 269 -30.88 -6.32 15.06
CA ARG A 269 -30.92 -4.96 14.52
C ARG A 269 -30.04 -4.04 15.35
N ILE A 270 -29.39 -3.10 14.69
CA ILE A 270 -28.63 -2.05 15.37
C ILE A 270 -29.60 -1.16 16.14
N ALA A 271 -29.39 -1.03 17.44
CA ALA A 271 -30.26 -0.31 18.36
C ALA A 271 -29.46 0.60 19.29
N ASP A 272 -30.15 1.45 20.06
CA ASP A 272 -29.51 2.37 21.01
C ASP A 272 -28.62 1.66 22.01
N GLY A 273 -27.44 2.22 22.18
CA GLY A 273 -26.40 1.75 23.08
C GLY A 273 -25.52 0.64 22.48
N ASP A 274 -25.84 0.14 21.28
CA ASP A 274 -25.02 -0.88 20.64
C ASP A 274 -23.69 -0.31 20.11
N THR A 275 -22.75 -1.20 19.92
CA THR A 275 -21.46 -0.92 19.30
C THR A 275 -21.49 -1.36 17.84
N VAL A 276 -21.06 -0.49 16.93
CA VAL A 276 -20.86 -0.80 15.51
C VAL A 276 -19.39 -0.69 15.17
N ILE A 277 -18.80 -1.72 14.56
CA ILE A 277 -17.46 -1.71 14.02
C ILE A 277 -17.55 -1.94 12.51
N PHE A 278 -17.19 -0.92 11.74
CA PHE A 278 -17.13 -1.01 10.28
C PHE A 278 -15.70 -1.38 9.88
N TYR A 279 -15.46 -2.62 9.48
CA TYR A 279 -14.10 -3.15 9.28
C TYR A 279 -13.47 -2.86 7.91
N ASN A 280 -14.13 -2.11 7.02
CA ASN A 280 -13.50 -1.59 5.81
C ASN A 280 -12.41 -0.56 6.18
N TYR A 281 -11.26 -0.60 5.50
CA TYR A 281 -10.22 0.40 5.70
C TYR A 281 -10.28 1.55 4.68
N ARG A 282 -10.81 1.33 3.46
CA ARG A 282 -10.96 2.39 2.46
C ARG A 282 -12.26 3.15 2.66
N GLY A 283 -12.14 4.48 2.85
CA GLY A 283 -13.23 5.33 3.33
C GLY A 283 -14.19 5.89 2.29
N ASP A 284 -13.91 5.79 0.97
CA ASP A 284 -14.72 6.44 -0.07
C ASP A 284 -16.17 5.94 -0.17
N ARG A 285 -16.41 4.67 0.13
CA ARG A 285 -17.74 4.04 0.09
C ARG A 285 -18.44 3.89 1.45
N PRO A 286 -17.74 3.61 2.57
CA PRO A 286 -18.40 3.48 3.87
C PRO A 286 -19.01 4.76 4.41
N ARG A 287 -18.58 5.92 3.94
CA ARG A 287 -18.93 7.24 4.53
C ARG A 287 -20.41 7.56 4.52
N GLU A 288 -21.15 7.22 3.48
CA GLU A 288 -22.56 7.62 3.36
C GLU A 288 -23.46 6.87 4.33
N ILE A 289 -23.33 5.56 4.42
CA ILE A 289 -24.09 4.77 5.40
C ILE A 289 -23.65 5.08 6.84
N SER A 290 -22.36 5.36 7.06
CA SER A 290 -21.86 5.82 8.35
C SER A 290 -22.50 7.16 8.73
N ALA A 291 -22.56 8.13 7.82
CA ALA A 291 -23.23 9.41 8.05
C ALA A 291 -24.71 9.23 8.41
N ALA A 292 -25.40 8.29 7.77
CA ALA A 292 -26.79 7.97 8.10
C ALA A 292 -26.96 7.49 9.55
N PHE A 293 -25.96 6.79 10.12
CA PHE A 293 -25.99 6.35 11.52
C PHE A 293 -25.59 7.44 12.50
N VAL A 294 -24.54 8.23 12.19
CA VAL A 294 -23.88 9.02 13.24
C VAL A 294 -24.11 10.52 13.16
N PHE A 295 -24.45 11.08 11.99
CA PHE A 295 -24.67 12.53 11.88
C PHE A 295 -25.80 13.00 12.78
N PRO A 296 -25.65 14.12 13.50
CA PRO A 296 -26.77 14.81 14.12
C PRO A 296 -27.74 15.28 13.03
N ASP A 297 -29.01 15.50 13.41
CA ASP A 297 -30.08 15.82 12.45
C ASP A 297 -29.78 17.07 11.61
N GLU A 298 -29.11 18.06 12.20
CA GLU A 298 -28.69 19.28 11.51
C GLU A 298 -27.64 19.02 10.39
N ALA A 299 -26.70 18.11 10.63
CA ALA A 299 -25.70 17.70 9.64
C ALA A 299 -26.33 16.78 8.59
N TRP A 300 -27.20 15.86 9.03
CA TRP A 300 -27.92 14.95 8.15
C TRP A 300 -28.83 15.69 7.16
N ALA A 301 -29.49 16.76 7.58
CA ALA A 301 -30.31 17.59 6.72
C ALA A 301 -29.53 18.36 5.64
N LYS A 302 -28.20 18.45 5.78
CA LYS A 302 -27.30 19.18 4.87
C LYS A 302 -26.45 18.27 3.96
N VAL A 303 -26.65 16.94 4.02
CA VAL A 303 -25.94 16.04 3.11
C VAL A 303 -26.23 16.38 1.65
N LYS A 304 -25.33 16.08 0.74
CA LYS A 304 -25.54 16.37 -0.68
C LYS A 304 -26.82 15.68 -1.18
N PRO A 305 -27.58 16.32 -2.08
CA PRO A 305 -28.80 15.73 -2.61
C PRO A 305 -28.50 14.53 -3.50
N SER A 306 -29.45 13.58 -3.55
CA SER A 306 -29.41 12.47 -4.51
C SER A 306 -29.47 13.01 -5.95
N PRO A 307 -28.59 12.52 -6.84
CA PRO A 307 -28.66 12.88 -8.26
C PRO A 307 -29.93 12.35 -8.94
N ASP A 308 -30.58 11.32 -8.37
CA ASP A 308 -31.79 10.70 -8.94
C ASP A 308 -33.06 11.43 -8.51
N SER A 309 -33.20 11.81 -7.23
CA SER A 309 -34.44 12.37 -6.67
C SER A 309 -34.33 13.84 -6.21
N GLY A 310 -33.11 14.37 -6.10
CA GLY A 310 -32.85 15.69 -5.53
C GLY A 310 -33.05 15.77 -4.00
N ARG A 311 -33.33 14.66 -3.32
CA ARG A 311 -33.55 14.62 -1.87
C ARG A 311 -32.24 14.62 -1.10
N HIS A 312 -32.21 15.35 0.01
CA HIS A 312 -31.11 15.33 0.97
C HIS A 312 -31.31 14.19 1.97
N GLY A 313 -30.57 13.10 1.83
CA GLY A 313 -30.72 11.94 2.70
C GLY A 313 -32.08 11.23 2.56
N PHE A 314 -32.52 10.61 3.64
CA PHE A 314 -33.82 9.93 3.78
C PHE A 314 -34.32 10.06 5.22
N ASP A 315 -35.60 9.78 5.46
CA ASP A 315 -36.17 9.73 6.81
C ASP A 315 -35.65 8.47 7.53
N ARG A 316 -34.63 8.63 8.35
CA ARG A 316 -34.02 7.56 9.16
C ARG A 316 -34.73 7.38 10.52
N GLY A 317 -35.80 8.14 10.79
CA GLY A 317 -36.36 8.29 12.11
C GLY A 317 -35.42 9.06 13.04
N ARG A 318 -35.44 8.76 14.33
CA ARG A 318 -34.48 9.36 15.25
C ARG A 318 -33.08 8.78 15.09
N ARG A 319 -32.07 9.58 15.29
CA ARG A 319 -30.68 9.13 15.38
C ARG A 319 -30.52 8.13 16.52
N LEU A 320 -29.82 7.03 16.26
CA LEU A 320 -29.46 6.06 17.28
C LEU A 320 -28.25 6.55 18.10
N ASP A 321 -28.24 6.26 19.38
CA ASP A 321 -27.07 6.47 20.25
C ASP A 321 -26.15 5.25 20.14
N LEU A 322 -25.04 5.38 19.40
CA LEU A 322 -24.16 4.27 19.05
C LEU A 322 -22.71 4.56 19.46
N GLU A 323 -22.02 3.51 19.88
CA GLU A 323 -20.56 3.50 19.86
C GLU A 323 -20.10 3.06 18.47
N TYR A 324 -19.71 4.02 17.63
CA TYR A 324 -19.39 3.74 16.23
C TYR A 324 -17.88 3.81 15.98
N VAL A 325 -17.30 2.70 15.53
CA VAL A 325 -15.87 2.55 15.26
C VAL A 325 -15.66 2.34 13.76
N THR A 326 -14.76 3.12 13.16
CA THR A 326 -14.29 2.94 11.80
C THR A 326 -12.84 2.51 11.81
N MET A 327 -12.40 1.70 10.85
CA MET A 327 -10.98 1.30 10.79
C MET A 327 -10.09 2.50 10.53
N THR A 328 -10.47 3.36 9.59
CA THR A 328 -9.72 4.57 9.21
C THR A 328 -10.62 5.80 9.25
N ALA A 329 -10.07 6.97 9.06
CA ALA A 329 -10.85 8.21 8.92
C ALA A 329 -11.51 8.22 7.54
N TYR A 330 -12.80 7.86 7.48
CA TYR A 330 -13.53 7.78 6.21
C TYR A 330 -13.83 9.15 5.61
N TRP A 331 -13.98 10.16 6.43
CA TRP A 331 -14.36 11.51 6.03
C TRP A 331 -14.13 12.47 7.21
N ASP A 332 -13.61 13.67 6.95
CA ASP A 332 -13.29 14.63 8.01
C ASP A 332 -14.54 15.06 8.79
N GLU A 333 -15.69 15.19 8.10
CA GLU A 333 -16.97 15.54 8.73
C GLU A 333 -17.52 14.41 9.63
N LEU A 334 -17.09 13.17 9.44
CA LEU A 334 -17.44 12.05 10.33
C LEU A 334 -16.60 12.01 11.60
N ALA A 335 -15.39 12.55 11.57
CA ALA A 335 -14.41 12.43 12.65
C ALA A 335 -14.94 12.80 14.05
N PRO A 336 -15.80 13.84 14.22
CA PRO A 336 -16.35 14.17 15.53
C PRO A 336 -17.34 13.14 16.09
N PHE A 337 -17.87 12.24 15.29
CA PHE A 337 -18.99 11.35 15.60
C PHE A 337 -18.61 9.87 15.65
N VAL A 338 -17.36 9.54 15.32
CA VAL A 338 -16.86 8.15 15.26
C VAL A 338 -15.56 8.01 16.03
N LYS A 339 -15.23 6.78 16.40
CA LYS A 339 -13.90 6.43 16.90
C LYS A 339 -13.10 5.78 15.77
N VAL A 340 -11.97 6.38 15.42
CA VAL A 340 -11.09 5.86 14.38
C VAL A 340 -10.09 4.91 15.01
N ALA A 341 -10.13 3.62 14.62
CA ALA A 341 -9.24 2.59 15.15
C ALA A 341 -7.78 2.81 14.73
N PHE A 342 -7.56 3.23 13.50
CA PHE A 342 -6.24 3.51 12.92
C PHE A 342 -6.25 4.92 12.33
N PRO A 343 -5.99 5.95 13.13
CA PRO A 343 -5.88 7.32 12.64
C PRO A 343 -4.65 7.45 11.73
N LYS A 344 -4.70 8.37 10.77
CA LYS A 344 -3.56 8.66 9.91
C LYS A 344 -2.33 8.96 10.77
N PRO A 345 -1.21 8.28 10.54
CA PRO A 345 0.00 8.50 11.33
C PRO A 345 0.50 9.94 11.13
N PRO A 346 1.13 10.54 12.13
CA PRO A 346 1.80 11.82 11.97
C PRO A 346 2.96 11.68 10.96
N LYS A 347 3.40 12.81 10.40
CA LYS A 347 4.59 12.85 9.56
C LYS A 347 5.77 12.20 10.25
N MET A 348 6.53 11.42 9.49
CA MET A 348 7.70 10.73 10.03
C MET A 348 8.76 11.73 10.46
N ARG A 349 9.40 11.43 11.60
CA ARG A 349 10.51 12.20 12.15
C ARG A 349 11.83 11.48 11.90
N MET A 350 12.91 12.24 11.87
CA MET A 350 14.28 11.76 11.73
C MET A 350 14.47 10.89 10.47
N ILE A 351 13.76 11.23 9.39
CA ILE A 351 14.03 10.70 8.05
C ILE A 351 15.36 11.28 7.52
N ALA A 352 15.91 10.71 6.47
CA ALA A 352 17.24 11.07 5.95
C ALA A 352 17.44 12.59 5.79
N GLY A 353 16.50 13.27 5.13
CA GLY A 353 16.60 14.72 4.90
C GLY A 353 16.60 15.53 6.18
N GLU A 354 15.72 15.22 7.14
CA GLU A 354 15.66 15.87 8.45
C GLU A 354 16.92 15.59 9.27
N TYR A 355 17.35 14.33 9.29
CA TYR A 355 18.50 13.91 10.12
C TYR A 355 19.81 14.54 9.64
N VAL A 356 20.13 14.45 8.35
CA VAL A 356 21.33 15.05 7.76
C VAL A 356 21.35 16.56 8.02
N SER A 357 20.22 17.23 7.82
CA SER A 357 20.05 18.65 8.10
C SER A 357 20.26 18.98 9.57
N SER A 358 19.76 18.16 10.51
CA SER A 358 19.89 18.38 11.95
C SER A 358 21.35 18.33 12.44
N LEU A 359 22.20 17.63 11.70
CA LEU A 359 23.65 17.55 11.96
C LEU A 359 24.43 18.72 11.33
N GLY A 360 23.74 19.66 10.66
CA GLY A 360 24.37 20.76 9.93
C GLY A 360 25.10 20.33 8.66
N LEU A 361 24.82 19.10 8.17
CA LEU A 361 25.34 18.57 6.93
C LEU A 361 24.48 19.01 5.74
N THR A 362 25.07 18.98 4.56
CA THR A 362 24.43 19.39 3.31
C THR A 362 24.05 18.20 2.46
N GLN A 363 23.03 18.36 1.61
CA GLN A 363 22.53 17.30 0.76
C GLN A 363 22.08 17.82 -0.60
N PHE A 364 22.20 16.96 -1.62
CA PHE A 364 21.81 17.23 -2.99
C PHE A 364 20.84 16.15 -3.50
N ARG A 365 19.80 16.56 -4.23
CA ARG A 365 18.82 15.68 -4.86
C ARG A 365 18.79 15.95 -6.35
N CYS A 366 18.93 14.91 -7.17
CA CYS A 366 18.88 15.05 -8.63
C CYS A 366 18.16 13.87 -9.28
N ALA A 367 17.19 14.19 -10.12
CA ALA A 367 16.55 13.26 -11.04
C ALA A 367 15.91 14.07 -12.18
N GLU A 368 15.71 13.44 -13.32
CA GLU A 368 14.89 14.05 -14.37
C GLU A 368 13.40 14.11 -13.96
N SER A 369 12.60 14.95 -14.67
CA SER A 369 11.26 15.35 -14.21
C SER A 369 10.32 14.19 -13.92
N GLU A 370 10.41 13.04 -14.60
CA GLU A 370 9.61 11.84 -14.29
C GLU A 370 9.88 11.26 -12.90
N LYS A 371 11.10 11.38 -12.41
CA LYS A 371 11.53 10.81 -11.13
C LYS A 371 11.96 11.86 -10.09
N TYR A 372 11.83 13.14 -10.40
CA TYR A 372 12.14 14.20 -9.45
C TYR A 372 11.28 14.17 -8.18
N PRO A 373 9.96 13.95 -8.24
CA PRO A 373 9.15 13.78 -7.04
C PRO A 373 9.61 12.62 -6.16
N HIS A 374 10.20 11.56 -6.74
CA HIS A 374 10.63 10.38 -6.00
C HIS A 374 11.84 10.68 -5.11
N VAL A 375 12.85 11.40 -5.61
CA VAL A 375 14.03 11.79 -4.79
C VAL A 375 13.77 13.00 -3.89
N THR A 376 12.62 13.65 -3.99
CA THR A 376 12.25 14.85 -3.19
C THR A 376 11.02 14.59 -2.33
N PHE A 377 9.81 14.69 -2.88
CA PHE A 377 8.54 14.61 -2.18
C PHE A 377 8.34 13.28 -1.45
N PHE A 378 8.45 12.15 -2.15
CA PHE A 378 8.28 10.82 -1.55
C PHE A 378 9.44 10.45 -0.62
N PHE A 379 10.66 10.75 -1.01
CA PHE A 379 11.85 10.53 -0.16
C PHE A 379 11.80 11.33 1.16
N ASN A 380 11.15 12.49 1.14
CA ASN A 380 10.97 13.39 2.28
C ASN A 380 9.57 13.22 2.96
N ASP A 381 8.94 12.05 2.86
CA ASP A 381 7.63 11.74 3.48
C ASP A 381 6.53 12.76 3.09
N TYR A 382 6.32 12.93 1.79
CA TYR A 382 5.32 13.86 1.24
C TYR A 382 5.55 15.32 1.67
N ARG A 383 6.81 15.76 1.76
CA ARG A 383 7.21 17.12 2.03
C ARG A 383 7.74 17.78 0.77
N ASP A 384 7.10 18.86 0.33
CA ASP A 384 7.54 19.64 -0.84
C ASP A 384 8.74 20.54 -0.54
N GLU A 385 8.75 21.21 0.62
CA GLU A 385 9.82 22.13 0.97
C GLU A 385 11.11 21.37 1.26
N PRO A 386 12.25 21.86 0.71
CA PRO A 386 13.55 21.28 1.02
C PRO A 386 13.89 21.44 2.51
N PHE A 387 14.66 20.51 3.04
CA PHE A 387 15.26 20.67 4.36
C PHE A 387 16.40 21.71 4.32
N PRO A 388 16.74 22.37 5.43
CA PRO A 388 17.91 23.24 5.48
C PRO A 388 19.18 22.52 4.96
N GLY A 389 19.91 23.15 4.05
CA GLY A 389 21.09 22.55 3.40
C GLY A 389 20.77 21.55 2.27
N GLU A 390 19.49 21.35 1.90
CA GLU A 390 19.09 20.53 0.77
C GLU A 390 19.01 21.38 -0.51
N ARG A 391 19.83 21.02 -1.48
CA ARG A 391 19.82 21.58 -2.85
C ARG A 391 19.18 20.57 -3.79
N ARG A 392 18.46 21.06 -4.79
CA ARG A 392 17.73 20.23 -5.76
C ARG A 392 18.03 20.64 -7.18
N GLU A 393 18.11 19.67 -8.10
CA GLU A 393 18.19 19.90 -9.52
C GLU A 393 17.29 18.95 -10.28
N ASN A 394 16.59 19.46 -11.31
CA ASN A 394 15.54 18.75 -12.03
C ASN A 394 15.72 18.93 -13.55
N PRO A 395 16.64 18.20 -14.20
CA PRO A 395 16.69 18.13 -15.65
C PRO A 395 15.34 17.68 -16.22
N GLN A 396 14.91 18.33 -17.30
CA GLN A 396 13.61 18.01 -17.88
C GLN A 396 13.70 16.73 -18.72
N SER A 397 12.76 15.81 -18.53
CA SER A 397 12.62 14.61 -19.36
C SER A 397 12.24 14.99 -20.80
N PRO A 398 12.64 14.20 -21.80
CA PRO A 398 12.33 14.48 -23.20
C PRO A 398 10.82 14.41 -23.44
N LYS A 399 10.30 15.34 -24.25
CA LYS A 399 8.87 15.41 -24.61
C LYS A 399 8.59 14.51 -25.82
N VAL A 400 8.57 13.21 -25.58
CA VAL A 400 8.24 12.17 -26.56
C VAL A 400 6.95 11.44 -26.18
N ALA A 401 6.32 10.76 -27.12
CA ALA A 401 5.08 10.03 -26.86
C ALA A 401 5.31 8.82 -25.93
N THR A 402 6.40 8.09 -26.16
CA THR A 402 6.86 6.95 -25.38
C THR A 402 8.39 6.94 -25.34
N TYR A 403 8.97 6.44 -24.25
CA TYR A 403 10.42 6.54 -24.04
C TYR A 403 11.26 5.50 -24.81
N ASP A 404 10.66 4.55 -25.49
CA ASP A 404 11.37 3.70 -26.47
C ASP A 404 11.88 4.48 -27.67
N ILE A 405 11.29 5.64 -27.98
CA ILE A 405 11.75 6.54 -29.06
C ILE A 405 13.06 7.26 -28.68
N MET A 406 13.29 7.49 -27.38
CA MET A 406 14.48 8.16 -26.84
C MET A 406 14.91 7.52 -25.52
N PRO A 407 15.44 6.28 -25.56
CA PRO A 407 15.69 5.48 -24.36
C PRO A 407 16.82 6.03 -23.45
N GLU A 408 17.71 6.88 -23.98
CA GLU A 408 18.70 7.59 -23.18
C GLU A 408 18.05 8.64 -22.25
N MET A 409 16.84 9.07 -22.56
CA MET A 409 16.07 10.07 -21.81
C MET A 409 16.95 11.30 -21.47
N SER A 410 16.94 11.75 -20.22
CA SER A 410 17.78 12.85 -19.75
C SER A 410 18.93 12.39 -18.83
N ALA A 411 19.33 11.12 -18.91
CA ALA A 411 20.40 10.56 -18.07
C ALA A 411 21.71 11.35 -18.17
N GLU A 412 22.07 11.82 -19.38
CA GLU A 412 23.27 12.66 -19.55
C GLU A 412 23.20 13.96 -18.77
N LEU A 413 22.05 14.64 -18.77
CA LEU A 413 21.86 15.91 -18.02
C LEU A 413 21.91 15.67 -16.52
N VAL A 414 21.31 14.57 -16.04
CA VAL A 414 21.40 14.14 -14.63
C VAL A 414 22.86 13.87 -14.26
N CYS A 415 23.59 13.14 -15.09
CA CYS A 415 25.01 12.85 -14.88
C CYS A 415 25.84 14.13 -14.80
N GLN A 416 25.66 15.07 -15.74
CA GLN A 416 26.37 16.35 -15.76
C GLN A 416 26.09 17.18 -14.51
N ALA A 417 24.83 17.26 -14.06
CA ALA A 417 24.46 17.96 -12.84
C ALA A 417 25.20 17.41 -11.61
N VAL A 418 25.26 16.09 -11.48
CA VAL A 418 25.99 15.42 -10.39
C VAL A 418 27.49 15.67 -10.46
N LEU A 419 28.09 15.56 -11.67
CA LEU A 419 29.52 15.82 -11.86
C LEU A 419 29.89 17.26 -11.52
N GLN A 420 29.08 18.23 -11.92
CA GLN A 420 29.27 19.64 -11.54
C GLN A 420 29.27 19.83 -10.02
N ARG A 421 28.38 19.14 -9.28
CA ARG A 421 28.39 19.20 -7.81
C ARG A 421 29.62 18.52 -7.22
N LEU A 422 30.04 17.39 -7.76
CA LEU A 422 31.26 16.71 -7.34
C LEU A 422 32.53 17.54 -7.59
N GLU A 423 32.57 18.34 -8.63
CA GLU A 423 33.69 19.23 -8.94
C GLU A 423 33.69 20.52 -8.10
N ALA A 424 32.51 20.94 -7.63
CA ALA A 424 32.35 22.17 -6.87
C ALA A 424 33.11 22.17 -5.54
N GLY A 425 33.62 23.34 -5.15
CA GLY A 425 34.32 23.52 -3.87
C GLY A 425 33.39 23.35 -2.64
N ASP A 426 32.10 23.53 -2.83
CA ASP A 426 31.01 23.39 -1.85
C ASP A 426 30.15 22.14 -2.07
N CYS A 427 30.76 21.07 -2.57
CA CYS A 427 30.06 19.78 -2.77
C CYS A 427 29.39 19.33 -1.48
N GLU A 428 28.18 18.83 -1.61
CA GLU A 428 27.37 18.35 -0.49
C GLU A 428 27.96 17.07 0.14
N ASP A 429 27.54 16.80 1.40
CA ASP A 429 27.95 15.62 2.16
C ASP A 429 27.23 14.35 1.68
N LEU A 430 25.94 14.48 1.30
CA LEU A 430 25.11 13.40 0.76
C LEU A 430 24.50 13.82 -0.58
N LEU A 431 24.73 13.05 -1.64
CA LEU A 431 24.06 13.22 -2.92
C LEU A 431 23.12 12.01 -3.16
N VAL A 432 21.86 12.25 -3.51
CA VAL A 432 20.90 11.21 -3.90
C VAL A 432 20.48 11.48 -5.34
N VAL A 433 20.70 10.49 -6.18
CA VAL A 433 20.54 10.57 -7.63
C VAL A 433 19.67 9.40 -8.11
N ASN A 434 18.70 9.68 -8.97
CA ASN A 434 17.89 8.67 -9.63
C ASN A 434 18.07 8.76 -11.15
N PHE A 435 18.28 7.61 -11.78
CA PHE A 435 18.24 7.42 -13.23
C PHE A 435 16.95 6.70 -13.60
N ALA A 436 16.06 7.39 -14.29
CA ALA A 436 14.70 6.96 -14.61
C ALA A 436 14.59 5.86 -15.68
N ASN A 437 15.66 5.68 -16.46
CA ASN A 437 15.63 5.00 -17.74
C ASN A 437 15.15 3.54 -17.66
N GLY A 438 15.64 2.74 -16.71
CA GLY A 438 15.30 1.32 -16.59
C GLY A 438 13.81 1.10 -16.39
N ASP A 439 13.19 1.94 -15.57
CA ASP A 439 11.76 1.88 -15.29
C ASP A 439 10.92 2.46 -16.44
N MET A 440 11.18 3.71 -16.82
CA MET A 440 10.35 4.42 -17.79
C MET A 440 10.39 3.77 -19.18
N VAL A 441 11.55 3.29 -19.61
CA VAL A 441 11.68 2.54 -20.86
C VAL A 441 11.16 1.11 -20.71
N GLY A 442 11.36 0.49 -19.55
CA GLY A 442 10.82 -0.83 -19.21
C GLY A 442 9.30 -0.91 -19.39
N HIS A 443 8.58 0.13 -19.00
CA HIS A 443 7.12 0.23 -19.18
C HIS A 443 6.64 0.20 -20.64
N THR A 444 7.55 0.40 -21.61
CA THR A 444 7.19 0.31 -23.04
C THR A 444 7.13 -1.13 -23.55
N GLY A 445 7.72 -2.09 -22.83
CA GLY A 445 7.82 -3.49 -23.27
C GLY A 445 8.78 -3.72 -24.44
N VAL A 446 9.57 -2.70 -24.85
CA VAL A 446 10.48 -2.77 -25.99
C VAL A 446 11.89 -3.14 -25.54
N LEU A 447 12.27 -4.40 -25.71
CA LEU A 447 13.55 -4.95 -25.21
C LEU A 447 14.77 -4.15 -25.68
N GLU A 448 14.89 -3.85 -26.98
CA GLU A 448 16.07 -3.15 -27.53
C GLU A 448 16.20 -1.71 -26.99
N ALA A 449 15.08 -1.04 -26.76
CA ALA A 449 15.07 0.27 -26.12
C ALA A 449 15.55 0.18 -24.66
N ALA A 450 15.07 -0.82 -23.90
CA ALA A 450 15.50 -1.06 -22.54
C ALA A 450 17.00 -1.44 -22.45
N VAL A 451 17.53 -2.18 -23.42
CA VAL A 451 18.99 -2.46 -23.55
C VAL A 451 19.78 -1.17 -23.73
N THR A 452 19.31 -0.26 -24.60
CA THR A 452 19.94 1.05 -24.82
C THR A 452 19.87 1.92 -23.55
N ALA A 453 18.74 1.91 -22.88
CA ALA A 453 18.55 2.59 -21.60
C ALA A 453 19.54 2.10 -20.53
N CYS A 454 19.69 0.78 -20.39
CA CYS A 454 20.68 0.18 -19.48
C CYS A 454 22.11 0.61 -19.81
N ALA A 455 22.48 0.61 -21.09
CA ALA A 455 23.81 1.02 -21.54
C ALA A 455 24.11 2.48 -21.18
N LYS A 456 23.13 3.39 -21.38
CA LYS A 456 23.31 4.81 -21.05
C LYS A 456 23.42 5.06 -19.55
N VAL A 457 22.62 4.38 -18.75
CA VAL A 457 22.72 4.45 -17.27
C VAL A 457 24.07 3.94 -16.80
N ASP A 458 24.55 2.81 -17.34
CA ASP A 458 25.85 2.24 -17.00
C ASP A 458 27.01 3.21 -17.26
N GLU A 459 27.04 3.87 -18.42
CA GLU A 459 28.00 4.91 -18.78
C GLU A 459 27.98 6.05 -17.74
N CYS A 460 26.81 6.60 -17.45
CA CYS A 460 26.65 7.71 -16.51
C CYS A 460 27.09 7.34 -15.10
N VAL A 461 26.70 6.16 -14.62
CA VAL A 461 27.08 5.62 -13.31
C VAL A 461 28.61 5.47 -13.21
N GLY A 462 29.26 4.99 -14.27
CA GLY A 462 30.72 4.87 -14.33
C GLY A 462 31.44 6.19 -14.12
N ARG A 463 31.02 7.24 -14.82
CA ARG A 463 31.57 8.58 -14.72
C ARG A 463 31.39 9.20 -13.31
N ILE A 464 30.22 9.00 -12.70
CA ILE A 464 29.95 9.46 -11.32
C ILE A 464 30.82 8.71 -10.32
N ILE A 465 30.99 7.40 -10.46
CA ILE A 465 31.87 6.60 -9.61
C ILE A 465 33.31 7.11 -9.67
N GLU A 466 33.84 7.30 -10.88
CA GLU A 466 35.22 7.79 -11.06
C GLU A 466 35.43 9.17 -10.41
N ALA A 467 34.51 10.10 -10.64
CA ALA A 467 34.58 11.44 -10.02
C ALA A 467 34.46 11.40 -8.50
N THR A 468 33.59 10.54 -7.97
CA THR A 468 33.42 10.40 -6.51
C THR A 468 34.65 9.81 -5.85
N LEU A 469 35.21 8.74 -6.41
CA LEU A 469 36.42 8.09 -5.89
C LEU A 469 37.65 9.02 -5.98
N ALA A 470 37.79 9.79 -7.08
CA ALA A 470 38.86 10.77 -7.25
C ALA A 470 38.81 11.86 -6.16
N ARG A 471 37.62 12.12 -5.61
CA ARG A 471 37.41 13.06 -4.49
C ARG A 471 37.63 12.41 -3.11
N GLY A 472 37.86 11.08 -3.07
CA GLY A 472 37.95 10.29 -1.84
C GLY A 472 36.59 9.96 -1.22
N GLY A 473 35.51 10.15 -1.97
CA GLY A 473 34.14 9.83 -1.58
C GLY A 473 33.83 8.34 -1.70
N SER A 474 32.59 7.99 -1.38
CA SER A 474 32.05 6.64 -1.44
C SER A 474 30.66 6.64 -2.05
N LEU A 475 30.18 5.47 -2.53
CA LEU A 475 28.89 5.35 -3.15
C LEU A 475 28.13 4.11 -2.66
N VAL A 476 26.81 4.23 -2.68
CA VAL A 476 25.89 3.09 -2.71
C VAL A 476 25.18 3.13 -4.07
N VAL A 477 25.27 2.04 -4.82
CA VAL A 477 24.53 1.87 -6.09
C VAL A 477 23.46 0.82 -5.87
N ALA A 478 22.20 1.21 -5.97
CA ALA A 478 21.05 0.34 -5.73
C ALA A 478 19.97 0.57 -6.79
N ALA A 479 18.81 -0.03 -6.60
CA ALA A 479 17.57 0.29 -7.28
C ALA A 479 16.44 0.28 -6.26
N ASP A 480 15.28 0.78 -6.63
CA ASP A 480 14.09 0.86 -5.77
C ASP A 480 13.09 -0.26 -6.04
N HIS A 481 13.06 -0.80 -7.24
CA HIS A 481 12.33 -1.99 -7.68
C HIS A 481 12.91 -2.54 -8.99
N GLY A 482 12.39 -3.66 -9.47
CA GLY A 482 12.69 -4.22 -10.78
C GLY A 482 11.63 -3.87 -11.83
N ASN A 483 12.06 -3.84 -13.11
CA ASN A 483 11.22 -3.66 -14.28
C ASN A 483 11.93 -4.24 -15.53
N CYS A 484 13.05 -3.61 -15.96
CA CYS A 484 13.71 -3.92 -17.23
C CYS A 484 14.43 -5.27 -17.28
N GLU A 485 14.56 -5.97 -16.18
CA GLU A 485 15.10 -7.34 -16.16
C GLU A 485 14.07 -8.40 -16.60
N GLN A 486 12.85 -7.97 -16.97
CA GLN A 486 11.83 -8.82 -17.58
C GLN A 486 10.98 -8.01 -18.56
N MET A 487 11.28 -8.11 -19.86
CA MET A 487 10.61 -7.35 -20.93
C MET A 487 9.54 -8.17 -21.66
N PHE A 488 9.36 -9.44 -21.32
CA PHE A 488 8.38 -10.35 -21.91
C PHE A 488 7.82 -11.26 -20.83
N ASP A 489 6.53 -11.52 -20.90
CA ASP A 489 5.81 -12.45 -20.02
C ASP A 489 5.53 -13.75 -20.78
N PRO A 490 6.22 -14.85 -20.43
CA PRO A 490 6.01 -16.14 -21.10
C PRO A 490 4.66 -16.77 -20.80
N ASP A 491 4.01 -16.43 -19.68
CA ASP A 491 2.73 -17.00 -19.28
C ASP A 491 1.57 -16.41 -20.13
N THR A 492 1.64 -15.11 -20.37
CA THR A 492 0.65 -14.40 -21.22
C THR A 492 1.05 -14.31 -22.68
N ASN A 493 2.31 -14.68 -23.02
CA ASN A 493 2.93 -14.55 -24.34
C ASN A 493 2.82 -13.13 -24.91
N ALA A 494 3.11 -12.12 -24.08
CA ALA A 494 2.99 -10.70 -24.39
C ALA A 494 4.20 -9.90 -23.84
N PRO A 495 4.46 -8.67 -24.34
CA PRO A 495 5.40 -7.76 -23.71
C PRO A 495 5.05 -7.55 -22.23
N HIS A 496 6.04 -7.62 -21.35
CA HIS A 496 5.89 -7.28 -19.93
C HIS A 496 6.17 -5.79 -19.77
N THR A 497 5.21 -5.07 -19.21
CA THR A 497 5.26 -3.61 -19.03
C THR A 497 5.07 -3.17 -17.59
N ALA A 498 4.98 -4.11 -16.65
CA ALA A 498 4.79 -3.85 -15.23
C ALA A 498 6.12 -3.99 -14.47
N HIS A 499 6.12 -3.57 -13.22
CA HIS A 499 7.23 -3.87 -12.30
C HIS A 499 7.30 -5.36 -12.02
N THR A 500 8.43 -5.80 -11.45
CA THR A 500 8.64 -7.17 -11.02
C THR A 500 8.69 -7.28 -9.49
N THR A 501 8.60 -8.49 -8.98
CA THR A 501 8.84 -8.78 -7.56
C THR A 501 10.29 -9.20 -7.27
N TYR A 502 11.17 -9.11 -8.27
CA TYR A 502 12.58 -9.46 -8.09
C TYR A 502 13.31 -8.47 -7.18
N ASP A 503 14.24 -8.99 -6.40
CA ASP A 503 15.09 -8.17 -5.55
C ASP A 503 16.13 -7.44 -6.40
N VAL A 504 16.67 -6.37 -5.87
CA VAL A 504 17.62 -5.52 -6.57
C VAL A 504 19.02 -5.60 -5.96
N PRO A 505 20.08 -5.45 -6.75
CA PRO A 505 21.44 -5.40 -6.21
C PRO A 505 21.69 -4.08 -5.48
N LEU A 506 22.33 -4.17 -4.31
CA LEU A 506 22.93 -3.06 -3.57
C LEU A 506 24.43 -3.26 -3.54
N ILE A 507 25.17 -2.31 -4.08
CA ILE A 507 26.64 -2.36 -4.22
C ILE A 507 27.26 -1.22 -3.43
N VAL A 508 28.25 -1.53 -2.60
CA VAL A 508 29.01 -0.55 -1.80
C VAL A 508 30.33 -0.27 -2.49
N VAL A 509 30.57 0.98 -2.85
CA VAL A 509 31.77 1.43 -3.57
C VAL A 509 32.53 2.46 -2.74
N GLY A 510 33.83 2.28 -2.56
CA GLY A 510 34.72 3.18 -1.84
C GLY A 510 35.96 2.44 -1.34
N GLU A 511 37.12 3.06 -1.41
CA GLU A 511 38.38 2.38 -1.08
C GLU A 511 38.42 1.82 0.35
N ALA A 512 37.78 2.51 1.30
CA ALA A 512 37.63 2.07 2.68
C ALA A 512 36.78 0.79 2.85
N PHE A 513 36.00 0.45 1.83
CA PHE A 513 35.08 -0.68 1.86
C PHE A 513 35.49 -1.84 0.95
N ARG A 514 36.57 -1.67 0.19
CA ARG A 514 37.11 -2.73 -0.69
C ARG A 514 37.46 -3.98 0.13
N GLY A 515 36.89 -5.12 -0.26
CA GLY A 515 37.09 -6.39 0.42
C GLY A 515 36.31 -6.57 1.73
N ARG A 516 35.51 -5.57 2.17
CA ARG A 516 34.58 -5.77 3.30
C ARG A 516 33.46 -6.72 2.91
N ARG A 517 32.83 -7.30 3.93
CA ARG A 517 31.61 -8.09 3.72
C ARG A 517 30.38 -7.18 3.85
N VAL A 518 29.36 -7.48 3.06
CA VAL A 518 28.02 -6.92 3.18
C VAL A 518 27.11 -8.03 3.69
N ARG A 519 26.26 -7.72 4.66
CA ARG A 519 25.28 -8.66 5.20
C ARG A 519 24.22 -8.96 4.13
N GLY A 520 23.61 -10.14 4.23
CA GLY A 520 22.56 -10.58 3.32
C GLY A 520 23.03 -11.71 2.42
N ASP A 521 22.16 -12.12 1.54
CA ASP A 521 22.37 -13.20 0.60
C ASP A 521 22.32 -12.68 -0.83
N ARG A 522 23.29 -13.05 -1.64
CA ARG A 522 23.43 -12.68 -3.04
C ARG A 522 23.27 -13.87 -4.01
N GLU A 523 22.97 -15.06 -3.47
CA GLU A 523 22.83 -16.24 -4.30
C GLU A 523 21.50 -16.20 -5.07
N ALA A 524 21.59 -16.06 -6.38
CA ALA A 524 20.41 -16.11 -7.26
C ALA A 524 19.72 -17.48 -7.24
N ALA A 525 20.47 -18.56 -7.07
CA ALA A 525 19.92 -19.92 -7.01
C ALA A 525 18.93 -20.15 -5.86
N GLY A 526 19.04 -19.38 -4.76
CA GLY A 526 18.13 -19.44 -3.63
C GLY A 526 16.91 -18.51 -3.74
N TRP A 527 16.65 -17.89 -4.89
CA TRP A 527 15.59 -16.90 -5.05
C TRP A 527 14.21 -17.37 -4.56
N PHE A 528 13.84 -18.59 -4.91
CA PHE A 528 12.54 -19.18 -4.56
C PHE A 528 12.50 -19.81 -3.18
N ASP A 529 13.61 -19.84 -2.44
CA ASP A 529 13.68 -20.33 -1.07
C ASP A 529 13.37 -19.18 -0.09
N PRO A 530 12.22 -19.22 0.62
CA PRO A 530 11.87 -18.17 1.59
C PRO A 530 12.92 -17.98 2.68
N ALA A 531 13.63 -19.04 3.09
CA ALA A 531 14.66 -18.97 4.12
C ALA A 531 15.92 -18.23 3.64
N VAL A 532 16.28 -18.36 2.36
CA VAL A 532 17.35 -17.59 1.72
C VAL A 532 16.93 -16.13 1.58
N ARG A 533 15.71 -15.88 1.06
CA ARG A 533 15.18 -14.54 0.89
C ARG A 533 15.00 -13.79 2.21
N ALA A 534 14.67 -14.48 3.30
CA ALA A 534 14.55 -13.88 4.63
C ALA A 534 15.86 -13.25 5.14
N ARG A 535 17.04 -13.73 4.66
CA ARG A 535 18.36 -13.19 5.04
C ARG A 535 18.79 -11.97 4.22
N ARG A 536 18.07 -11.61 3.16
CA ARG A 536 18.37 -10.44 2.31
C ARG A 536 18.03 -9.14 3.01
N GLY A 537 18.72 -8.07 2.63
CA GLY A 537 18.37 -6.72 3.04
C GLY A 537 17.02 -6.27 2.51
N ARG A 538 16.61 -5.07 2.90
CA ARG A 538 15.38 -4.38 2.48
C ARG A 538 15.72 -2.97 2.02
N LEU A 539 14.86 -2.30 1.29
CA LEU A 539 15.05 -0.90 0.90
C LEU A 539 15.25 0.02 2.12
N ALA A 540 14.60 -0.31 3.23
CA ALA A 540 14.75 0.37 4.51
C ALA A 540 16.19 0.35 5.08
N ASP A 541 17.03 -0.57 4.64
CA ASP A 541 18.41 -0.76 5.11
C ASP A 541 19.43 0.11 4.33
N ILE A 542 19.00 0.70 3.20
CA ILE A 542 19.87 1.50 2.32
C ILE A 542 20.38 2.75 3.04
N MET A 543 19.49 3.56 3.61
CA MET A 543 19.91 4.79 4.29
C MET A 543 20.73 4.53 5.55
N PRO A 544 20.40 3.58 6.45
CA PRO A 544 21.29 3.17 7.53
C PRO A 544 22.69 2.75 7.05
N THR A 545 22.78 2.08 5.90
CA THR A 545 24.07 1.73 5.27
C THR A 545 24.82 2.99 4.81
N CYS A 546 24.12 3.93 4.18
CA CYS A 546 24.70 5.21 3.78
C CYS A 546 25.25 6.01 4.99
N LEU A 547 24.48 6.09 6.07
CA LEU A 547 24.89 6.78 7.30
C LEU A 547 26.11 6.13 7.94
N ASP A 548 26.15 4.81 8.00
CA ASP A 548 27.29 4.05 8.51
C ASP A 548 28.56 4.30 7.66
N MET A 549 28.44 4.34 6.33
CA MET A 549 29.54 4.72 5.43
C MET A 549 30.04 6.14 5.65
N MET A 550 29.16 7.04 6.06
CA MET A 550 29.50 8.43 6.44
C MET A 550 30.09 8.52 7.86
N GLY A 551 30.15 7.43 8.61
CA GLY A 551 30.57 7.41 10.02
C GLY A 551 29.55 8.07 10.96
N LEU A 552 28.28 8.09 10.58
CA LEU A 552 27.19 8.67 11.36
C LEU A 552 26.36 7.57 12.03
N ALA A 553 26.00 7.80 13.29
CA ALA A 553 25.05 6.92 13.97
C ALA A 553 23.66 7.06 13.33
N LYS A 554 22.95 5.96 13.13
CA LYS A 554 21.56 6.04 12.67
C LYS A 554 20.65 6.54 13.80
N PRO A 555 19.62 7.36 13.53
CA PRO A 555 18.65 7.76 14.54
C PRO A 555 17.78 6.58 14.97
N GLY A 556 17.26 6.63 16.20
CA GLY A 556 16.46 5.53 16.78
C GLY A 556 15.17 5.23 16.01
N GLU A 557 14.64 6.23 15.30
CA GLU A 557 13.43 6.11 14.49
C GLU A 557 13.64 5.29 13.21
N MET A 558 14.88 5.14 12.73
CA MET A 558 15.19 4.25 11.61
C MET A 558 15.26 2.82 12.09
N SER A 559 14.31 1.97 11.66
CA SER A 559 14.27 0.54 11.98
C SER A 559 15.12 -0.32 11.04
N GLY A 560 15.55 0.23 9.91
CA GLY A 560 16.50 -0.42 9.01
C GLY A 560 17.87 -0.57 9.66
N GLU A 561 18.67 -1.51 9.16
CA GLU A 561 19.98 -1.84 9.69
C GLU A 561 21.06 -1.63 8.62
N SER A 562 22.26 -1.15 9.01
CA SER A 562 23.39 -1.10 8.08
C SER A 562 23.69 -2.50 7.54
N LEU A 563 23.88 -2.61 6.25
CA LEU A 563 24.28 -3.87 5.58
C LEU A 563 25.79 -4.09 5.58
N LEU A 564 26.60 -3.14 6.08
CA LEU A 564 28.02 -3.37 6.31
C LEU A 564 28.22 -4.38 7.46
N ALA A 565 29.16 -5.32 7.28
CA ALA A 565 29.48 -6.38 8.26
C ALA A 565 30.87 -6.19 8.87
#